data_fc3d3fd3978f4d467cc98c1f08dd2b15
#
_entry.id   fc3d3fd3978f4d467cc98c1f08dd2b15
#
_cell.length_a   1.000
_cell.length_b   1.000
_cell.length_c   1.000
_cell.angle_alpha   90.00
_cell.angle_beta   90.00
_cell.angle_gamma   90.00
#
_symmetry.space_group_name_H-M   'P 1'
#
loop_
_entity.id
_entity.type
_entity.pdbx_description
1 polymer ?
#
loop_
_entity_poly.entity_id
_entity_poly.type
_entity_poly.pdbx_seq_one_letter_code
_entity_poly.pdbx_strand_id
1 'polypeptide(L)'
;MTGDVRQVISTDHLRAFAYDPVLVARAAAIHALGDIWAMGATPQAAVASVILPRMAARLQGAWLDEVMAAARDVFAAAGAEIVGGHSAMGAELTLGFTVTGLLDRAPITLSGARAGDALILSRGIGTGVVLAGEMQMRAHGAEVAAVWAQMSTPQGDPAEILAPHAHAMTDVTG
;
A
#
# COMPACT_ATOMS: atom_id res chain seq x y z
N MET A 1 18.23 -18.98 -21.68
CA MET A 1 17.41 -17.99 -22.40
C MET A 1 16.70 -17.17 -21.34
N THR A 2 17.21 -15.98 -21.05
CA THR A 2 16.52 -14.99 -20.22
C THR A 2 15.40 -14.44 -21.09
N GLY A 3 14.17 -14.92 -20.87
CA GLY A 3 13.00 -14.32 -21.49
C GLY A 3 12.92 -12.84 -21.12
N ASP A 4 12.29 -12.06 -21.95
CA ASP A 4 12.05 -10.61 -21.76
C ASP A 4 11.09 -10.40 -20.56
N VAL A 5 11.62 -10.55 -19.34
CA VAL A 5 10.84 -10.32 -18.11
C VAL A 5 10.74 -8.82 -17.90
N ARG A 6 9.52 -8.28 -18.00
CA ARG A 6 9.25 -6.89 -17.66
C ARG A 6 9.02 -6.78 -16.16
N GLN A 7 9.55 -5.72 -15.59
CA GLN A 7 9.43 -5.44 -14.16
C GLN A 7 8.90 -4.00 -13.97
N VAL A 8 8.04 -3.83 -13.00
CA VAL A 8 7.64 -2.52 -12.48
C VAL A 8 8.26 -2.32 -11.11
N ILE A 9 8.52 -1.08 -10.76
CA ILE A 9 9.02 -0.68 -9.45
C ILE A 9 8.23 0.55 -9.04
N SER A 10 7.70 0.54 -7.83
CA SER A 10 7.10 1.72 -7.18
C SER A 10 7.62 1.89 -5.77
N THR A 11 7.53 3.11 -5.26
CA THR A 11 7.88 3.42 -3.88
C THR A 11 6.86 4.38 -3.28
N ASP A 12 6.27 3.97 -2.17
CA ASP A 12 5.32 4.76 -1.42
C ASP A 12 5.62 4.74 0.06
N HIS A 13 5.16 5.79 0.74
CA HIS A 13 5.27 5.86 2.19
C HIS A 13 4.04 6.54 2.79
N LEU A 14 3.68 6.10 4.00
CA LEU A 14 2.65 6.72 4.82
C LEU A 14 3.24 7.21 6.13
N ARG A 15 2.87 8.42 6.52
CA ARG A 15 3.03 8.92 7.88
C ARG A 15 1.93 8.33 8.75
N ALA A 16 2.18 8.21 10.03
CA ALA A 16 1.17 7.70 10.96
C ALA A 16 -0.10 8.55 10.90
N PHE A 17 -1.20 7.92 10.55
CA PHE A 17 -2.56 8.47 10.55
C PHE A 17 -3.40 7.91 11.70
N ALA A 18 -2.88 6.96 12.44
CA ALA A 18 -3.48 6.32 13.61
C ALA A 18 -2.42 6.06 14.67
N TYR A 19 -2.86 5.85 15.92
CA TYR A 19 -1.96 5.52 17.03
C TYR A 19 -1.53 4.05 17.06
N ASP A 20 -2.24 3.16 16.35
CA ASP A 20 -1.90 1.75 16.22
C ASP A 20 -0.85 1.54 15.12
N PRO A 21 0.41 1.20 15.48
CA PRO A 21 1.48 1.02 14.51
C PRO A 21 1.25 -0.19 13.59
N VAL A 22 0.51 -1.22 14.05
CA VAL A 22 0.17 -2.40 13.24
C VAL A 22 -0.81 -2.03 12.14
N LEU A 23 -1.83 -1.22 12.45
CA LEU A 23 -2.77 -0.69 11.47
C LEU A 23 -2.05 0.16 10.41
N VAL A 24 -1.16 1.06 10.85
CA VAL A 24 -0.35 1.89 9.93
C VAL A 24 0.52 1.02 9.03
N ALA A 25 1.14 -0.04 9.57
CA ALA A 25 1.99 -0.94 8.80
C ALA A 25 1.20 -1.72 7.74
N ARG A 26 0.04 -2.25 8.09
CA ARG A 26 -0.86 -2.94 7.14
C ARG A 26 -1.30 -2.01 6.01
N ALA A 27 -1.76 -0.81 6.36
CA ALA A 27 -2.20 0.17 5.38
C ALA A 27 -1.04 0.61 4.46
N ALA A 28 0.15 0.88 5.01
CA ALA A 28 1.32 1.26 4.22
C ALA A 28 1.77 0.17 3.25
N ALA A 29 1.74 -1.09 3.67
CA ALA A 29 2.09 -2.22 2.81
C ALA A 29 1.07 -2.39 1.66
N ILE A 30 -0.23 -2.29 1.96
CA ILE A 30 -1.30 -2.38 0.96
C ILE A 30 -1.24 -1.20 -0.01
N HIS A 31 -0.97 0.00 0.50
CA HIS A 31 -0.80 1.21 -0.30
C HIS A 31 0.33 1.04 -1.33
N ALA A 32 1.52 0.62 -0.90
CA ALA A 32 2.65 0.40 -1.79
C ALA A 32 2.42 -0.74 -2.80
N LEU A 33 1.61 -1.74 -2.46
CA LEU A 33 1.20 -2.80 -3.38
C LEU A 33 0.18 -2.29 -4.42
N GLY A 34 -0.55 -1.22 -4.12
CA GLY A 34 -1.57 -0.63 -4.98
C GLY A 34 -1.06 -0.31 -6.37
N ASP A 35 0.09 0.35 -6.48
CA ASP A 35 0.73 0.69 -7.75
C ASP A 35 1.12 -0.54 -8.58
N ILE A 36 1.59 -1.58 -7.90
CA ILE A 36 1.99 -2.83 -8.57
C ILE A 36 0.77 -3.50 -9.20
N TRP A 37 -0.31 -3.62 -8.42
CA TRP A 37 -1.57 -4.17 -8.90
C TRP A 37 -2.21 -3.30 -9.99
N ALA A 38 -2.15 -1.96 -9.84
CA ALA A 38 -2.67 -1.03 -10.84
C ALA A 38 -1.96 -1.14 -12.20
N MET A 39 -0.71 -1.54 -12.22
CA MET A 39 0.03 -1.81 -13.47
C MET A 39 -0.28 -3.20 -14.07
N GLY A 40 -1.11 -4.02 -13.42
CA GLY A 40 -1.39 -5.40 -13.80
C GLY A 40 -0.23 -6.34 -13.53
N ALA A 41 0.67 -5.98 -12.60
CA ALA A 41 1.83 -6.77 -12.24
C ALA A 41 1.58 -7.65 -11.02
N THR A 42 2.29 -8.77 -10.97
CA THR A 42 2.32 -9.64 -9.79
C THR A 42 3.43 -9.16 -8.84
N PRO A 43 3.14 -8.84 -7.58
CA PRO A 43 4.15 -8.45 -6.60
C PRO A 43 5.24 -9.52 -6.46
N GLN A 44 6.50 -9.08 -6.27
CA GLN A 44 7.65 -9.98 -6.20
C GLN A 44 8.43 -9.81 -4.89
N ALA A 45 8.96 -8.60 -4.66
CA ALA A 45 9.79 -8.31 -3.52
C ALA A 45 9.62 -6.86 -3.08
N ALA A 46 9.92 -6.60 -1.81
CA ALA A 46 9.89 -5.26 -1.25
C ALA A 46 11.15 -4.99 -0.39
N VAL A 47 11.54 -3.73 -0.33
CA VAL A 47 12.46 -3.20 0.68
C VAL A 47 11.74 -2.16 1.53
N ALA A 48 11.90 -2.28 2.86
CA ALA A 48 11.22 -1.44 3.83
C ALA A 48 12.08 -0.22 4.22
N SER A 49 11.45 0.93 4.36
CA SER A 49 12.02 2.12 5.01
C SER A 49 11.18 2.46 6.23
N VAL A 50 11.74 2.30 7.42
CA VAL A 50 11.03 2.48 8.69
C VAL A 50 11.63 3.64 9.46
N ILE A 51 10.86 4.69 9.68
CA ILE A 51 11.26 5.82 10.53
C ILE A 51 10.44 5.73 11.82
N LEU A 52 11.14 5.50 12.93
CA LEU A 52 10.52 5.38 14.24
C LEU A 52 10.62 6.71 15.01
N PRO A 53 9.60 7.09 15.77
CA PRO A 53 9.70 8.25 16.65
C PRO A 53 10.73 7.99 17.77
N ARG A 54 11.23 9.08 18.35
CA ARG A 54 12.17 9.00 19.48
C ARG A 54 11.44 8.47 20.72
N MET A 55 11.87 7.33 21.20
CA MET A 55 11.34 6.68 22.40
C MET A 55 12.42 5.80 23.04
N ALA A 56 12.13 5.18 24.19
CA ALA A 56 13.07 4.25 24.81
C ALA A 56 13.44 3.09 23.86
N ALA A 57 14.70 2.69 23.83
CA ALA A 57 15.23 1.68 22.88
C ALA A 57 14.43 0.37 22.89
N ARG A 58 13.98 -0.08 24.08
CA ARG A 58 13.14 -1.28 24.20
C ARG A 58 11.79 -1.12 23.45
N LEU A 59 11.19 0.06 23.52
CA LEU A 59 9.91 0.34 22.86
C LEU A 59 10.10 0.48 21.35
N GLN A 60 11.22 1.09 20.92
CA GLN A 60 11.57 1.14 19.49
C GLN A 60 11.73 -0.26 18.89
N GLY A 61 12.42 -1.16 19.61
CA GLY A 61 12.57 -2.55 19.17
C GLY A 61 11.22 -3.24 19.05
N ALA A 62 10.37 -3.14 20.06
CA ALA A 62 9.02 -3.73 20.05
C ALA A 62 8.17 -3.20 18.89
N TRP A 63 8.17 -1.88 18.66
CA TRP A 63 7.44 -1.30 17.53
C TRP A 63 7.99 -1.76 16.17
N LEU A 64 9.31 -1.82 16.03
CA LEU A 64 9.92 -2.33 14.79
C LEU A 64 9.50 -3.77 14.51
N ASP A 65 9.51 -4.63 15.52
CA ASP A 65 9.11 -6.03 15.40
C ASP A 65 7.63 -6.15 14.99
N GLU A 66 6.73 -5.38 15.64
CA GLU A 66 5.30 -5.39 15.37
C GLU A 66 4.98 -4.88 13.94
N VAL A 67 5.54 -3.72 13.53
CA VAL A 67 5.27 -3.17 12.20
C VAL A 67 5.83 -4.05 11.10
N MET A 68 7.02 -4.65 11.31
CA MET A 68 7.62 -5.55 10.34
C MET A 68 6.88 -6.89 10.25
N ALA A 69 6.37 -7.41 11.35
CA ALA A 69 5.51 -8.60 11.34
C ALA A 69 4.24 -8.34 10.54
N ALA A 70 3.53 -7.25 10.86
CA ALA A 70 2.28 -6.89 10.18
C ALA A 70 2.49 -6.64 8.66
N ALA A 71 3.58 -5.99 8.28
CA ALA A 71 3.92 -5.76 6.88
C ALA A 71 4.26 -7.07 6.16
N ARG A 72 5.06 -7.96 6.78
CA ARG A 72 5.39 -9.28 6.20
C ARG A 72 4.14 -10.11 5.91
N ASP A 73 3.16 -10.11 6.82
CA ASP A 73 1.90 -10.81 6.62
C ASP A 73 1.16 -10.33 5.36
N VAL A 74 1.13 -9.00 5.14
CA VAL A 74 0.49 -8.40 3.97
C VAL A 74 1.24 -8.76 2.69
N PHE A 75 2.58 -8.62 2.67
CA PHE A 75 3.39 -8.95 1.49
C PHE A 75 3.33 -10.45 1.17
N ALA A 76 3.42 -11.32 2.19
CA ALA A 76 3.31 -12.76 2.00
C ALA A 76 1.94 -13.16 1.42
N ALA A 77 0.85 -12.56 1.90
CA ALA A 77 -0.49 -12.78 1.34
C ALA A 77 -0.61 -12.31 -0.11
N ALA A 78 0.18 -11.31 -0.53
CA ALA A 78 0.28 -10.84 -1.91
C ALA A 78 1.28 -11.63 -2.77
N GLY A 79 1.91 -12.68 -2.23
CA GLY A 79 2.91 -13.48 -2.93
C GLY A 79 4.30 -12.83 -3.03
N ALA A 80 4.57 -11.81 -2.22
CA ALA A 80 5.84 -11.07 -2.21
C ALA A 80 6.58 -11.25 -0.89
N GLU A 81 7.88 -10.93 -0.89
CA GLU A 81 8.73 -11.03 0.30
C GLU A 81 9.42 -9.69 0.59
N ILE A 82 9.52 -9.30 1.87
CA ILE A 82 10.38 -8.19 2.28
C ILE A 82 11.82 -8.72 2.38
N VAL A 83 12.64 -8.35 1.41
CA VAL A 83 14.01 -8.87 1.25
C VAL A 83 15.08 -8.01 1.91
N GLY A 84 14.71 -6.84 2.44
CA GLY A 84 15.64 -5.93 3.10
C GLY A 84 14.99 -4.62 3.48
N GLY A 85 15.79 -3.68 3.90
CA GLY A 85 15.31 -2.35 4.27
C GLY A 85 16.26 -1.59 5.14
N HIS A 86 15.80 -0.44 5.62
CA HIS A 86 16.53 0.45 6.52
C HIS A 86 15.59 0.99 7.60
N SER A 87 16.09 1.13 8.82
CA SER A 87 15.38 1.81 9.89
C SER A 87 16.16 3.01 10.40
N ALA A 88 15.47 4.08 10.70
CA ALA A 88 16.02 5.32 11.24
C ALA A 88 15.12 5.90 12.32
N MET A 89 15.60 6.91 13.03
CA MET A 89 14.81 7.68 13.99
C MET A 89 14.38 9.02 13.38
N GLY A 90 13.13 9.42 13.60
CA GLY A 90 12.58 10.68 13.16
C GLY A 90 11.62 11.30 14.17
N ALA A 91 10.79 12.21 13.70
CA ALA A 91 9.80 12.90 14.53
C ALA A 91 8.56 12.06 14.81
N GLU A 92 8.18 11.21 13.87
CA GLU A 92 6.96 10.39 13.89
C GLU A 92 7.19 9.06 13.18
N LEU A 93 6.28 8.12 13.38
CA LEU A 93 6.28 6.87 12.62
C LEU A 93 5.99 7.18 11.15
N THR A 94 6.91 6.76 10.28
CA THR A 94 6.71 6.76 8.82
C THR A 94 7.16 5.41 8.29
N LEU A 95 6.32 4.79 7.49
CA LEU A 95 6.57 3.48 6.90
C LEU A 95 6.50 3.61 5.38
N GLY A 96 7.58 3.21 4.72
CA GLY A 96 7.67 3.20 3.27
C GLY A 96 8.10 1.83 2.75
N PHE A 97 7.63 1.50 1.56
CA PHE A 97 8.04 0.29 0.86
C PHE A 97 8.34 0.63 -0.60
N THR A 98 9.51 0.17 -1.06
CA THR A 98 9.79 0.09 -2.49
C THR A 98 9.50 -1.32 -2.92
N VAL A 99 8.57 -1.48 -3.85
CA VAL A 99 8.04 -2.78 -4.27
C VAL A 99 8.38 -3.03 -5.72
N THR A 100 8.76 -4.26 -6.04
CA THR A 100 8.91 -4.73 -7.42
C THR A 100 7.77 -5.68 -7.78
N GLY A 101 7.36 -5.65 -9.04
CA GLY A 101 6.38 -6.57 -9.58
C GLY A 101 6.78 -7.07 -10.97
N LEU A 102 6.38 -8.28 -11.29
CA LEU A 102 6.64 -8.91 -12.59
C LEU A 102 5.43 -8.82 -13.49
N LEU A 103 5.67 -8.59 -14.78
CA LEU A 103 4.66 -8.50 -15.82
C LEU A 103 4.81 -9.65 -16.82
N ASP A 104 3.73 -10.33 -17.08
CA ASP A 104 3.57 -11.31 -18.16
C ASP A 104 3.00 -10.67 -19.45
N ARG A 105 2.57 -9.41 -19.36
CA ARG A 105 1.93 -8.61 -20.42
C ARG A 105 2.49 -7.19 -20.45
N ALA A 106 1.98 -6.36 -21.36
CA ALA A 106 2.28 -4.93 -21.35
C ALA A 106 1.69 -4.28 -20.09
N PRO A 107 2.39 -3.33 -19.44
CA PRO A 107 1.88 -2.64 -18.28
C PRO A 107 0.61 -1.85 -18.61
N ILE A 108 -0.35 -1.88 -17.70
CA ILE A 108 -1.53 -1.02 -17.78
C ILE A 108 -1.12 0.37 -17.28
N THR A 109 -1.29 1.38 -18.13
CA THR A 109 -0.90 2.75 -17.81
C THR A 109 -2.09 3.70 -17.92
N LEU A 110 -2.02 4.86 -17.27
CA LEU A 110 -3.06 5.90 -17.37
C LEU A 110 -3.27 6.39 -18.81
N SER A 111 -2.21 6.41 -19.62
CA SER A 111 -2.27 6.82 -21.03
C SER A 111 -3.08 5.88 -21.92
N GLY A 112 -3.46 4.72 -21.44
CA GLY A 112 -4.29 3.77 -22.16
C GLY A 112 -5.78 4.11 -22.19
N ALA A 113 -6.24 5.06 -21.36
CA ALA A 113 -7.65 5.46 -21.25
C ALA A 113 -8.19 6.01 -22.58
N ARG A 114 -9.45 5.69 -22.89
CA ARG A 114 -10.10 6.03 -24.15
C ARG A 114 -11.46 6.69 -23.90
N ALA A 115 -11.85 7.58 -24.81
CA ALA A 115 -13.20 8.15 -24.77
C ALA A 115 -14.23 7.03 -24.95
N GLY A 116 -15.20 6.98 -24.03
CA GLY A 116 -16.22 5.94 -23.98
C GLY A 116 -15.94 4.80 -23.00
N ASP A 117 -14.77 4.77 -22.36
CA ASP A 117 -14.47 3.81 -21.29
C ASP A 117 -15.41 4.03 -20.08
N ALA A 118 -15.84 2.94 -19.48
CA ALA A 118 -16.55 2.97 -18.22
C ALA A 118 -15.57 3.16 -17.06
N LEU A 119 -15.84 4.08 -16.16
CA LEU A 119 -15.09 4.27 -14.92
C LEU A 119 -15.61 3.31 -13.84
N ILE A 120 -14.73 2.45 -13.35
CA ILE A 120 -15.07 1.45 -12.34
C ILE A 120 -14.25 1.73 -11.07
N LEU A 121 -14.93 1.82 -9.93
CA LEU A 121 -14.31 1.87 -8.61
C LEU A 121 -14.45 0.50 -7.95
N SER A 122 -13.36 -0.11 -7.53
CA SER A 122 -13.36 -1.39 -6.81
C SER A 122 -13.89 -1.26 -5.37
N ARG A 123 -13.86 -0.05 -4.81
CA ARG A 123 -14.40 0.27 -3.47
C ARG A 123 -14.71 1.77 -3.35
N GLY A 124 -15.37 2.17 -2.25
CA GLY A 124 -15.63 3.57 -1.97
C GLY A 124 -14.36 4.41 -1.88
N ILE A 125 -14.46 5.67 -2.27
CA ILE A 125 -13.40 6.68 -2.14
C ILE A 125 -13.72 7.64 -1.00
N GLY A 126 -12.75 8.47 -0.58
CA GLY A 126 -12.94 9.50 0.45
C GLY A 126 -12.32 9.15 1.80
N THR A 127 -11.46 8.13 1.88
CA THR A 127 -10.74 7.76 3.10
C THR A 127 -9.99 8.93 3.70
N GLY A 128 -9.28 9.72 2.89
CA GLY A 128 -8.54 10.90 3.33
C GLY A 128 -9.44 11.99 3.93
N VAL A 129 -10.66 12.15 3.43
CA VAL A 129 -11.62 13.13 3.99
C VAL A 129 -12.04 12.73 5.39
N VAL A 130 -12.34 11.44 5.61
CA VAL A 130 -12.72 10.94 6.94
C VAL A 130 -11.56 11.04 7.92
N LEU A 131 -10.33 10.67 7.50
CA LEU A 131 -9.13 10.80 8.34
C LEU A 131 -8.80 12.26 8.67
N ALA A 132 -8.96 13.18 7.72
CA ALA A 132 -8.82 14.61 7.99
C ALA A 132 -9.89 15.13 8.98
N GLY A 133 -11.10 14.61 8.90
CA GLY A 133 -12.17 14.87 9.87
C GLY A 133 -11.85 14.31 11.26
N GLU A 134 -11.26 13.14 11.32
CA GLU A 134 -10.81 12.48 12.56
C GLU A 134 -9.71 13.31 13.25
N MET A 135 -8.68 13.73 12.51
CA MET A 135 -7.63 14.62 13.03
C MET A 135 -8.17 15.94 13.59
N GLN A 136 -9.33 16.39 13.10
CA GLN A 136 -10.05 17.57 13.60
C GLN A 136 -11.10 17.25 14.68
N MET A 137 -11.20 15.99 15.11
CA MET A 137 -12.23 15.50 16.05
C MET A 137 -13.67 15.75 15.55
N ARG A 138 -13.91 15.63 14.26
CA ARG A 138 -15.21 15.85 13.60
C ARG A 138 -15.80 14.60 12.94
N ALA A 139 -15.00 13.56 12.73
CA ALA A 139 -15.48 12.31 12.16
C ALA A 139 -16.17 11.43 13.22
N HIS A 140 -17.16 10.67 12.80
CA HIS A 140 -17.77 9.66 13.67
C HIS A 140 -16.88 8.42 13.78
N GLY A 141 -16.72 7.87 14.99
CA GLY A 141 -15.85 6.71 15.22
C GLY A 141 -16.18 5.49 14.36
N ALA A 142 -17.46 5.28 14.03
CA ALA A 142 -17.88 4.19 13.13
C ALA A 142 -17.37 4.40 11.70
N GLU A 143 -17.33 5.64 11.20
CA GLU A 143 -16.79 5.98 9.88
C GLU A 143 -15.27 5.79 9.85
N VAL A 144 -14.57 6.22 10.91
CA VAL A 144 -13.13 6.02 11.06
C VAL A 144 -12.78 4.53 11.06
N ALA A 145 -13.52 3.72 11.83
CA ALA A 145 -13.32 2.27 11.88
C ALA A 145 -13.57 1.61 10.52
N ALA A 146 -14.60 2.05 9.77
CA ALA A 146 -14.88 1.56 8.42
C ALA A 146 -13.76 1.92 7.43
N VAL A 147 -13.22 3.14 7.54
CA VAL A 147 -12.06 3.58 6.73
C VAL A 147 -10.83 2.75 7.03
N TRP A 148 -10.50 2.50 8.31
CA TRP A 148 -9.36 1.66 8.68
C TRP A 148 -9.50 0.23 8.16
N ALA A 149 -10.70 -0.35 8.25
CA ALA A 149 -10.98 -1.67 7.68
C ALA A 149 -10.78 -1.68 6.16
N GLN A 150 -11.28 -0.64 5.47
CA GLN A 150 -11.10 -0.48 4.03
C GLN A 150 -9.63 -0.34 3.63
N MET A 151 -8.84 0.48 4.34
CA MET A 151 -7.41 0.67 4.09
C MET A 151 -6.59 -0.59 4.36
N SER A 152 -7.07 -1.47 5.24
CA SER A 152 -6.46 -2.76 5.57
C SER A 152 -6.92 -3.91 4.67
N THR A 153 -7.74 -3.64 3.65
CA THR A 153 -8.23 -4.65 2.71
C THR A 153 -7.43 -4.59 1.40
N PRO A 154 -6.69 -5.65 1.03
CA PRO A 154 -5.94 -5.71 -0.22
C PRO A 154 -6.84 -5.54 -1.45
N GLN A 155 -6.27 -5.00 -2.53
CA GLN A 155 -6.94 -4.79 -3.81
C GLN A 155 -6.39 -5.68 -4.93
N GLY A 156 -5.62 -6.71 -4.59
CA GLY A 156 -5.06 -7.65 -5.56
C GLY A 156 -6.14 -8.37 -6.37
N ASP A 157 -7.12 -8.99 -5.70
CA ASP A 157 -8.20 -9.73 -6.38
C ASP A 157 -9.02 -8.85 -7.33
N PRO A 158 -9.53 -7.66 -6.93
CA PRO A 158 -10.18 -6.75 -7.85
C PRO A 158 -9.30 -6.35 -9.04
N ALA A 159 -8.01 -6.08 -8.80
CA ALA A 159 -7.08 -5.72 -9.86
C ALA A 159 -6.85 -6.86 -10.85
N GLU A 160 -6.72 -8.10 -10.38
CA GLU A 160 -6.56 -9.28 -11.22
C GLU A 160 -7.79 -9.52 -12.13
N ILE A 161 -9.01 -9.33 -11.58
CA ILE A 161 -10.26 -9.43 -12.34
C ILE A 161 -10.35 -8.34 -13.40
N LEU A 162 -9.95 -7.11 -13.10
CA LEU A 162 -10.08 -5.96 -13.98
C LEU A 162 -8.98 -5.89 -15.05
N ALA A 163 -7.77 -6.30 -14.73
CA ALA A 163 -6.58 -6.15 -15.60
C ALA A 163 -6.74 -6.68 -17.03
N PRO A 164 -7.40 -7.83 -17.30
CA PRO A 164 -7.61 -8.31 -18.67
C PRO A 164 -8.53 -7.42 -19.51
N HIS A 165 -9.32 -6.56 -18.88
CA HIS A 165 -10.36 -5.75 -19.52
C HIS A 165 -10.05 -4.26 -19.49
N ALA A 166 -9.10 -3.83 -18.65
CA ALA A 166 -8.79 -2.42 -18.43
C ALA A 166 -7.92 -1.84 -19.54
N HIS A 167 -8.32 -0.70 -20.11
CA HIS A 167 -7.46 0.12 -20.95
C HIS A 167 -6.49 0.98 -20.12
N ALA A 168 -6.94 1.42 -18.94
CA ALA A 168 -6.15 2.16 -17.97
C ALA A 168 -6.55 1.72 -16.57
N MET A 169 -5.63 1.77 -15.64
CA MET A 169 -5.88 1.47 -14.23
C MET A 169 -4.95 2.28 -13.35
N THR A 170 -5.40 2.67 -12.18
CA THR A 170 -4.59 3.33 -11.14
C THR A 170 -5.17 2.97 -9.78
N ASP A 171 -4.34 2.99 -8.76
CA ASP A 171 -4.83 3.09 -7.39
C ASP A 171 -5.35 4.52 -7.13
N VAL A 172 -6.09 4.71 -6.05
CA VAL A 172 -6.61 6.02 -5.64
C VAL A 172 -5.97 6.38 -4.32
N THR A 173 -4.99 7.27 -4.38
CA THR A 173 -4.19 7.72 -3.26
C THR A 173 -4.12 9.24 -3.23
N GLY A 174 -4.53 9.88 -2.15
CA GLY A 174 -4.39 11.32 -1.92
C GLY A 174 -5.52 12.21 -2.37
#